data_7989099c4a54463079a2604af4614158
#
_entry.id   7989099c4a54463079a2604af4614158
#
_cell.length_a   1.000
_cell.length_b   1.000
_cell.length_c   1.000
_cell.angle_alpha   90.00
_cell.angle_beta   90.00
_cell.angle_gamma   90.00
#
_symmetry.space_group_name_H-M   'P 1'
#
loop_
_entity.id
_entity.type
_entity.pdbx_description
1 polymer ?
#
loop_
_entity_poly.entity_id
_entity_poly.type
_entity_poly.pdbx_seq_one_letter_code
_entity_poly.pdbx_strand_id
1 'polypeptide(L)'
;RFAANVFSVTRQLRYSRNETERALDMAVFINGLPIATFELKNTLTKQTVLDAVAQYHRDRDPKELLFQFGRCVVHFAADDREARFCTCLKGKESWFLPFNKGCNEGAGNPPNPAGLASDYLWKEIFSKESLTDILENYIQVVEEKDDTTGKKRKKQIFPRYHQLSVVRMLLADARVSGVGVHYLIQHSAGS
;
A
#
# COMPACT_ATOMS: atom_id res chain seq x y z
N ARG A 1 2.23 6.22 24.45
CA ARG A 1 1.15 5.52 23.71
C ARG A 1 1.69 4.70 22.55
N PHE A 2 2.60 5.22 21.72
CA PHE A 2 3.19 4.48 20.59
C PHE A 2 3.84 3.15 21.04
N ALA A 3 4.66 3.19 22.09
CA ALA A 3 5.38 2.03 22.63
C ALA A 3 4.46 0.89 23.15
N ALA A 4 3.18 1.17 23.37
CA ALA A 4 2.19 0.17 23.81
C ALA A 4 1.55 -0.59 22.65
N ASN A 5 1.76 -0.17 21.40
CA ASN A 5 1.20 -0.87 20.24
C ASN A 5 1.98 -2.15 19.94
N VAL A 6 1.23 -3.22 19.70
CA VAL A 6 1.77 -4.52 19.30
C VAL A 6 1.71 -4.63 17.79
N PHE A 7 2.89 -4.59 17.16
CA PHE A 7 3.03 -4.85 15.72
C PHE A 7 3.33 -6.32 15.49
N SER A 8 2.61 -6.95 14.61
CA SER A 8 2.84 -8.35 14.26
C SER A 8 2.73 -8.60 12.77
N VAL A 9 3.47 -9.60 12.31
CA VAL A 9 3.47 -10.07 10.93
C VAL A 9 3.15 -11.55 10.93
N THR A 10 2.20 -11.95 10.12
CA THR A 10 1.83 -13.35 9.91
C THR A 10 2.15 -13.75 8.48
N ARG A 11 2.94 -14.78 8.32
CA ARG A 11 3.24 -15.41 7.01
C ARG A 11 2.24 -16.53 6.76
N GLN A 12 1.88 -16.75 5.49
CA GLN A 12 0.93 -17.80 5.07
C GLN A 12 -0.38 -17.74 5.89
N LEU A 13 -0.94 -16.52 5.97
CA LEU A 13 -2.16 -16.28 6.73
C LEU A 13 -3.35 -16.98 6.08
N ARG A 14 -3.88 -17.99 6.74
CA ARG A 14 -5.16 -18.62 6.35
C ARG A 14 -6.31 -17.71 6.82
N TYR A 15 -7.13 -17.24 5.90
CA TYR A 15 -8.14 -16.20 6.16
C TYR A 15 -9.56 -16.65 5.87
N SER A 16 -9.74 -17.70 5.06
CA SER A 16 -11.06 -18.20 4.68
C SER A 16 -11.56 -19.23 5.69
N ARG A 17 -12.84 -19.16 6.00
CA ARG A 17 -13.52 -20.18 6.83
C ARG A 17 -13.89 -21.42 6.04
N ASN A 18 -14.21 -21.25 4.75
CA ASN A 18 -14.72 -22.32 3.90
C ASN A 18 -13.59 -22.99 3.10
N GLU A 19 -12.59 -22.21 2.69
CA GLU A 19 -11.47 -22.66 1.89
C GLU A 19 -10.18 -22.57 2.73
N THR A 20 -10.05 -23.48 3.68
CA THR A 20 -9.02 -23.46 4.73
C THR A 20 -7.58 -23.58 4.19
N GLU A 21 -7.39 -24.04 2.96
CA GLU A 21 -6.08 -24.14 2.32
C GLU A 21 -5.64 -22.82 1.67
N ARG A 22 -6.56 -21.84 1.50
CA ARG A 22 -6.19 -20.54 0.95
C ARG A 22 -5.43 -19.70 1.97
N ALA A 23 -4.22 -19.34 1.62
CA ALA A 23 -3.38 -18.47 2.44
C ALA A 23 -2.89 -17.26 1.63
N LEU A 24 -2.75 -16.14 2.31
CA LEU A 24 -1.99 -14.97 1.87
C LEU A 24 -0.52 -15.19 2.17
N ASP A 25 0.37 -14.66 1.33
CA ASP A 25 1.80 -14.75 1.59
C ASP A 25 2.19 -14.07 2.90
N MET A 26 1.62 -12.89 3.17
CA MET A 26 1.89 -12.15 4.41
C MET A 26 0.78 -11.18 4.76
N ALA A 27 0.58 -10.93 6.05
CA ALA A 27 -0.25 -9.86 6.56
C ALA A 27 0.41 -9.16 7.76
N VAL A 28 0.19 -7.84 7.85
CA VAL A 28 0.68 -6.97 8.93
C VAL A 28 -0.49 -6.54 9.79
N PHE A 29 -0.31 -6.61 11.10
CA PHE A 29 -1.32 -6.26 12.09
C PHE A 29 -0.76 -5.24 13.10
N ILE A 30 -1.65 -4.39 13.61
CA ILE A 30 -1.39 -3.56 14.78
C ILE A 30 -2.51 -3.84 15.79
N ASN A 31 -2.14 -4.24 17.00
CA ASN A 31 -3.07 -4.61 18.06
C ASN A 31 -4.14 -5.65 17.62
N GLY A 32 -3.75 -6.57 16.74
CA GLY A 32 -4.64 -7.58 16.19
C GLY A 32 -5.54 -7.11 15.03
N LEU A 33 -5.52 -5.81 14.68
CA LEU A 33 -6.25 -5.28 13.53
C LEU A 33 -5.43 -5.45 12.25
N PRO A 34 -5.99 -6.01 11.16
CA PRO A 34 -5.27 -6.16 9.90
C PRO A 34 -5.06 -4.80 9.23
N ILE A 35 -3.82 -4.45 8.98
CA ILE A 35 -3.44 -3.18 8.35
C ILE A 35 -3.12 -3.39 6.87
N ALA A 36 -2.29 -4.38 6.56
CA ALA A 36 -1.89 -4.63 5.19
C ALA A 36 -1.84 -6.13 4.89
N THR A 37 -2.21 -6.50 3.66
CA THR A 37 -2.01 -7.85 3.11
C THR A 37 -1.06 -7.80 1.94
N PHE A 38 -0.33 -8.89 1.69
CA PHE A 38 0.67 -8.98 0.65
C PHE A 38 0.57 -10.28 -0.12
N GLU A 39 0.66 -10.17 -1.45
CA GLU A 39 1.03 -11.23 -2.37
C GLU A 39 2.43 -10.91 -2.90
N LEU A 40 3.35 -11.83 -2.69
CA LEU A 40 4.77 -11.65 -2.97
C LEU A 40 5.21 -12.58 -4.10
N LYS A 41 5.93 -12.04 -5.06
CA LYS A 41 6.52 -12.78 -6.17
C LYS A 41 8.03 -12.56 -6.22
N ASN A 42 8.69 -13.46 -6.93
CA ASN A 42 10.14 -13.40 -7.08
C ASN A 42 10.50 -13.62 -8.55
N THR A 43 11.27 -12.71 -9.12
CA THR A 43 11.71 -12.78 -10.53
C THR A 43 12.59 -14.00 -10.82
N LEU A 44 13.26 -14.59 -9.81
CA LEU A 44 13.98 -15.86 -9.96
C LEU A 44 13.05 -17.03 -10.35
N THR A 45 11.79 -16.97 -9.96
CA THR A 45 10.76 -17.94 -10.36
C THR A 45 10.00 -17.52 -11.62
N LYS A 46 10.48 -16.49 -12.33
CA LYS A 46 9.84 -15.89 -13.51
C LYS A 46 8.43 -15.34 -13.22
N GLN A 47 8.15 -15.00 -11.97
CA GLN A 47 6.92 -14.34 -11.55
C GLN A 47 7.19 -12.88 -11.22
N THR A 48 6.22 -12.03 -11.51
CA THR A 48 6.32 -10.57 -11.38
C THR A 48 5.22 -10.01 -10.50
N VAL A 49 5.28 -8.72 -10.21
CA VAL A 49 4.21 -7.98 -9.52
C VAL A 49 2.84 -8.15 -10.21
N LEU A 50 2.81 -8.36 -11.54
CA LEU A 50 1.56 -8.59 -12.26
C LEU A 50 0.94 -9.96 -11.94
N ASP A 51 1.76 -10.98 -11.67
CA ASP A 51 1.27 -12.27 -11.20
C ASP A 51 0.69 -12.18 -9.79
N ALA A 52 1.29 -11.36 -8.92
CA ALA A 52 0.73 -11.06 -7.61
C ALA A 52 -0.62 -10.31 -7.71
N VAL A 53 -0.74 -9.35 -8.61
CA VAL A 53 -2.02 -8.66 -8.91
C VAL A 53 -3.04 -9.66 -9.45
N ALA A 54 -2.66 -10.52 -10.40
CA ALA A 54 -3.54 -11.55 -10.97
C ALA A 54 -4.03 -12.53 -9.88
N GLN A 55 -3.20 -12.83 -8.89
CA GLN A 55 -3.57 -13.67 -7.75
C GLN A 55 -4.65 -12.99 -6.89
N TYR A 56 -4.55 -11.69 -6.62
CA TYR A 56 -5.63 -10.94 -5.96
C TYR A 56 -6.92 -10.96 -6.77
N HIS A 57 -6.85 -10.79 -8.09
CA HIS A 57 -8.03 -10.77 -8.96
C HIS A 57 -8.75 -12.12 -9.02
N ARG A 58 -8.00 -13.23 -9.01
CA ARG A 58 -8.53 -14.58 -9.21
C ARG A 58 -8.87 -15.29 -7.91
N ASP A 59 -7.97 -15.18 -6.91
CA ASP A 59 -7.95 -16.09 -5.77
C ASP A 59 -8.41 -15.44 -4.46
N ARG A 60 -8.60 -14.11 -4.43
CA ARG A 60 -9.00 -13.37 -3.23
C ARG A 60 -10.42 -12.86 -3.35
N ASP A 61 -11.39 -13.66 -2.84
CA ASP A 61 -12.80 -13.29 -2.89
C ASP A 61 -13.06 -12.05 -2.02
N PRO A 62 -13.58 -10.93 -2.60
CA PRO A 62 -13.93 -9.73 -1.84
C PRO A 62 -15.01 -9.95 -0.76
N LYS A 63 -15.73 -11.06 -0.80
CA LYS A 63 -16.75 -11.40 0.21
C LYS A 63 -16.13 -11.94 1.50
N GLU A 64 -14.89 -12.43 1.46
CA GLU A 64 -14.17 -12.87 2.65
C GLU A 64 -13.99 -11.70 3.63
N LEU A 65 -14.15 -11.98 4.92
CA LEU A 65 -14.17 -10.95 5.96
C LEU A 65 -12.95 -10.01 5.90
N LEU A 66 -11.77 -10.58 5.68
CA LEU A 66 -10.52 -9.81 5.61
C LEU A 66 -10.51 -8.79 4.46
N PHE A 67 -11.18 -9.10 3.36
CA PHE A 67 -11.16 -8.29 2.12
C PHE A 67 -12.37 -7.35 1.98
N GLN A 68 -13.33 -7.43 2.88
CA GLN A 68 -14.45 -6.49 2.89
C GLN A 68 -13.96 -5.07 3.14
N PHE A 69 -14.63 -4.09 2.53
CA PHE A 69 -14.30 -2.68 2.67
C PHE A 69 -14.18 -2.26 4.15
N GLY A 70 -13.08 -1.58 4.48
CA GLY A 70 -12.84 -1.08 5.83
C GLY A 70 -12.33 -2.12 6.83
N ARG A 71 -12.08 -3.37 6.42
CA ARG A 71 -11.51 -4.40 7.30
C ARG A 71 -9.98 -4.42 7.28
N CYS A 72 -9.38 -4.21 6.12
CA CYS A 72 -7.95 -4.05 5.95
C CYS A 72 -7.69 -2.69 5.29
N VAL A 73 -6.60 -2.03 5.64
CA VAL A 73 -6.33 -0.68 5.14
C VAL A 73 -5.83 -0.71 3.69
N VAL A 74 -4.98 -1.68 3.36
CA VAL A 74 -4.34 -1.74 2.04
C VAL A 74 -3.93 -3.16 1.67
N HIS A 75 -3.97 -3.46 0.38
CA HIS A 75 -3.54 -4.74 -0.20
C HIS A 75 -2.37 -4.47 -1.15
N PHE A 76 -1.22 -5.08 -0.90
CA PHE A 76 -0.02 -4.93 -1.70
C PHE A 76 0.28 -6.17 -2.53
N ALA A 77 0.58 -5.95 -3.79
CA ALA A 77 1.23 -6.90 -4.68
C ALA A 77 2.67 -6.43 -4.89
N ALA A 78 3.66 -7.26 -4.65
CA ALA A 78 5.05 -6.88 -4.79
C ALA A 78 5.92 -8.01 -5.32
N ASP A 79 7.01 -7.63 -6.00
CA ASP A 79 8.12 -8.51 -6.34
C ASP A 79 9.44 -7.86 -5.88
N ASP A 80 10.56 -8.41 -6.29
CA ASP A 80 11.89 -7.89 -5.97
C ASP A 80 12.22 -6.54 -6.62
N ARG A 81 11.41 -6.08 -7.57
CA ARG A 81 11.62 -4.83 -8.33
C ARG A 81 10.56 -3.78 -8.08
N GLU A 82 9.29 -4.18 -8.02
CA GLU A 82 8.15 -3.26 -8.02
C GLU A 82 7.12 -3.58 -6.94
N ALA A 83 6.31 -2.58 -6.62
CA ALA A 83 5.14 -2.73 -5.77
C ALA A 83 3.92 -2.03 -6.36
N ARG A 84 2.75 -2.62 -6.12
CA ARG A 84 1.44 -2.07 -6.43
C ARG A 84 0.52 -2.22 -5.23
N PHE A 85 -0.44 -1.33 -5.08
CA PHE A 85 -1.41 -1.39 -4.00
C PHE A 85 -2.84 -1.17 -4.46
N CYS A 86 -3.77 -1.70 -3.68
CA CYS A 86 -5.20 -1.51 -3.82
C CYS A 86 -5.83 -1.31 -2.43
N THR A 87 -6.82 -0.43 -2.30
CA THR A 87 -7.53 -0.18 -1.03
C THR A 87 -8.90 -0.85 -0.95
N CYS A 88 -9.39 -1.40 -2.07
CA CYS A 88 -10.68 -2.06 -2.14
C CYS A 88 -10.66 -3.17 -3.19
N LEU A 89 -10.71 -4.42 -2.75
CA LEU A 89 -10.79 -5.55 -3.66
C LEU A 89 -12.20 -5.69 -4.24
N LYS A 90 -12.27 -5.89 -5.55
CA LYS A 90 -13.49 -6.10 -6.34
C LYS A 90 -13.35 -7.27 -7.33
N GLY A 91 -12.56 -8.27 -6.97
CA GLY A 91 -12.18 -9.34 -7.88
C GLY A 91 -11.43 -8.77 -9.09
N LYS A 92 -11.85 -9.11 -10.30
CA LYS A 92 -11.21 -8.65 -11.55
C LYS A 92 -11.22 -7.14 -11.76
N GLU A 93 -12.15 -6.43 -11.11
CA GLU A 93 -12.26 -4.95 -11.17
C GLU A 93 -11.41 -4.23 -10.12
N SER A 94 -10.61 -4.96 -9.35
CA SER A 94 -9.70 -4.35 -8.38
C SER A 94 -8.66 -3.50 -9.10
N TRP A 95 -8.48 -2.27 -8.64
CA TRP A 95 -7.56 -1.32 -9.26
C TRP A 95 -6.27 -1.23 -8.45
N PHE A 96 -5.19 -1.78 -9.00
CA PHE A 96 -3.87 -1.74 -8.40
C PHE A 96 -3.03 -0.60 -8.97
N LEU A 97 -2.69 0.36 -8.13
CA LEU A 97 -1.86 1.52 -8.46
C LEU A 97 -0.38 1.22 -8.17
N PRO A 98 0.55 1.76 -8.98
CA PRO A 98 1.97 1.66 -8.67
C PRO A 98 2.30 2.36 -7.35
N PHE A 99 3.23 1.76 -6.59
CA PHE A 99 3.77 2.31 -5.34
C PHE A 99 5.29 2.37 -5.40
N ASN A 100 5.84 2.83 -6.50
CA ASN A 100 7.28 2.87 -6.78
C ASN A 100 7.85 4.25 -6.51
N LYS A 101 9.16 4.30 -6.22
CA LYS A 101 9.91 5.55 -5.98
C LYS A 101 10.04 6.43 -7.20
N GLY A 102 9.98 5.82 -8.39
CA GLY A 102 10.41 6.44 -9.64
C GLY A 102 11.91 6.26 -9.87
N CYS A 103 12.31 6.20 -11.13
CA CYS A 103 13.71 6.05 -11.53
C CYS A 103 13.96 6.81 -12.83
N ASN A 104 14.99 7.66 -12.87
CA ASN A 104 15.39 8.42 -14.07
C ASN A 104 14.22 9.13 -14.76
N GLU A 105 13.42 9.88 -13.98
CA GLU A 105 12.21 10.58 -14.44
C GLU A 105 11.09 9.67 -14.98
N GLY A 106 11.20 8.36 -14.74
CA GLY A 106 10.26 7.34 -15.18
C GLY A 106 9.67 6.49 -14.07
N ALA A 107 8.94 5.46 -14.47
CA ALA A 107 8.34 4.48 -13.56
C ALA A 107 9.38 3.52 -12.96
N GLY A 108 8.96 2.74 -11.98
CA GLY A 108 9.77 1.70 -11.33
C GLY A 108 10.54 2.19 -10.12
N ASN A 109 11.53 1.42 -9.71
CA ASN A 109 12.41 1.73 -8.57
C ASN A 109 13.87 1.76 -9.01
N PRO A 110 14.72 2.60 -8.37
CA PRO A 110 16.15 2.59 -8.66
C PRO A 110 16.76 1.23 -8.25
N PRO A 111 17.78 0.75 -8.98
CA PRO A 111 18.53 -0.43 -8.56
C PRO A 111 19.07 -0.27 -7.14
N ASN A 112 19.00 -1.34 -6.36
CA ASN A 112 19.54 -1.38 -4.99
C ASN A 112 20.70 -2.38 -4.94
N PRO A 113 21.97 -1.94 -4.96
CA PRO A 113 23.13 -2.83 -4.91
C PRO A 113 23.22 -3.66 -3.62
N ALA A 114 22.56 -3.22 -2.53
CA ALA A 114 22.61 -3.86 -1.22
C ALA A 114 21.38 -4.73 -0.93
N GLY A 115 20.48 -4.93 -1.92
CA GLY A 115 19.25 -5.71 -1.71
C GLY A 115 18.29 -5.63 -2.89
N LEU A 116 17.00 -5.76 -2.59
CA LEU A 116 15.94 -5.68 -3.58
C LEU A 116 15.56 -4.22 -3.87
N ALA A 117 15.17 -3.91 -5.09
CA ALA A 117 14.69 -2.56 -5.43
C ALA A 117 13.40 -2.21 -4.68
N SER A 118 12.62 -3.21 -4.25
CA SER A 118 11.43 -3.07 -3.41
C SER A 118 11.68 -3.03 -1.89
N ASP A 119 12.93 -3.11 -1.42
CA ASP A 119 13.30 -3.13 0.02
C ASP A 119 12.76 -1.92 0.80
N TYR A 120 12.56 -0.78 0.15
CA TYR A 120 12.00 0.41 0.78
C TYR A 120 10.61 0.16 1.41
N LEU A 121 9.82 -0.81 0.89
CA LEU A 121 8.57 -1.20 1.52
C LEU A 121 8.80 -1.60 2.97
N TRP A 122 9.79 -2.45 3.22
CA TRP A 122 10.06 -3.02 4.53
C TRP A 122 10.86 -2.07 5.42
N LYS A 123 11.85 -1.39 4.84
CA LYS A 123 12.79 -0.54 5.56
C LYS A 123 12.25 0.86 5.85
N GLU A 124 11.42 1.41 4.93
CA GLU A 124 10.94 2.79 5.03
C GLU A 124 9.44 2.86 5.31
N ILE A 125 8.60 2.15 4.54
CA ILE A 125 7.14 2.30 4.59
C ILE A 125 6.52 1.53 5.75
N PHE A 126 6.90 0.26 5.90
CA PHE A 126 6.39 -0.63 6.95
C PHE A 126 7.26 -0.68 8.21
N SER A 127 8.20 0.28 8.40
CA SER A 127 8.76 0.54 9.72
C SER A 127 7.66 0.99 10.69
N LYS A 128 7.80 0.69 11.97
CA LYS A 128 6.75 0.96 12.98
C LYS A 128 6.36 2.43 13.02
N GLU A 129 7.36 3.30 13.00
CA GLU A 129 7.20 4.75 13.03
C GLU A 129 6.49 5.27 11.77
N SER A 130 6.96 4.85 10.60
CA SER A 130 6.40 5.26 9.32
C SER A 130 4.97 4.74 9.13
N LEU A 131 4.71 3.48 9.49
CA LEU A 131 3.38 2.90 9.37
C LEU A 131 2.38 3.60 10.27
N THR A 132 2.79 3.96 11.50
CA THR A 132 1.95 4.73 12.42
C THR A 132 1.66 6.12 11.88
N ASP A 133 2.68 6.83 11.39
CA ASP A 133 2.52 8.13 10.74
C ASP A 133 1.54 8.06 9.55
N ILE A 134 1.67 7.04 8.71
CA ILE A 134 0.76 6.84 7.56
C ILE A 134 -0.68 6.64 8.04
N LEU A 135 -0.89 5.82 9.07
CA LEU A 135 -2.22 5.53 9.60
C LEU A 135 -2.87 6.76 10.25
N GLU A 136 -2.08 7.59 10.95
CA GLU A 136 -2.59 8.75 11.68
C GLU A 136 -2.84 9.95 10.75
N ASN A 137 -2.01 10.15 9.72
CA ASN A 137 -1.97 11.39 8.97
C ASN A 137 -2.38 11.29 7.49
N TYR A 138 -2.38 10.10 6.90
CA TYR A 138 -2.57 9.96 5.44
C TYR A 138 -3.76 9.09 5.05
N ILE A 139 -4.23 8.22 5.95
CA ILE A 139 -5.36 7.33 5.65
C ILE A 139 -6.66 8.06 5.91
N GLN A 140 -7.57 8.01 4.94
CA GLN A 140 -8.88 8.63 5.05
C GLN A 140 -9.94 7.75 4.41
N VAL A 141 -11.15 7.81 4.96
CA VAL A 141 -12.35 7.30 4.29
C VAL A 141 -13.19 8.51 3.89
N VAL A 142 -13.32 8.73 2.59
CA VAL A 142 -14.09 9.84 2.02
C VAL A 142 -15.38 9.33 1.39
N GLU A 143 -16.42 10.16 1.37
CA GLU A 143 -17.63 9.91 0.60
C GLU A 143 -17.54 10.68 -0.73
N GLU A 144 -17.51 9.94 -1.83
CA GLU A 144 -17.62 10.49 -3.17
C GLU A 144 -19.05 10.30 -3.70
N LYS A 145 -19.59 11.31 -4.35
CA LYS A 145 -20.84 11.21 -5.08
C LYS A 145 -20.52 10.78 -6.51
N ASP A 146 -21.12 9.68 -6.93
CA ASP A 146 -21.02 9.22 -8.31
C ASP A 146 -21.80 10.19 -9.21
N ASP A 147 -21.12 10.87 -10.10
CA ASP A 147 -21.69 11.93 -10.95
C ASP A 147 -22.77 11.40 -11.89
N THR A 148 -22.73 10.11 -12.24
CA THR A 148 -23.67 9.48 -13.16
C THR A 148 -24.92 8.98 -12.45
N THR A 149 -24.75 8.34 -11.28
CA THR A 149 -25.87 7.71 -10.56
C THR A 149 -26.37 8.53 -9.37
N GLY A 150 -25.65 9.58 -8.96
CA GLY A 150 -25.95 10.37 -7.78
C GLY A 150 -25.74 9.65 -6.45
N LYS A 151 -25.33 8.38 -6.47
CA LYS A 151 -25.15 7.56 -5.28
C LYS A 151 -23.84 7.91 -4.57
N LYS A 152 -23.91 8.03 -3.25
CA LYS A 152 -22.72 8.16 -2.40
C LYS A 152 -21.99 6.83 -2.31
N ARG A 153 -20.67 6.86 -2.51
CA ARG A 153 -19.76 5.73 -2.32
C ARG A 153 -18.67 6.11 -1.34
N LYS A 154 -18.37 5.20 -0.43
CA LYS A 154 -17.19 5.36 0.44
C LYS A 154 -15.95 4.86 -0.29
N LYS A 155 -14.90 5.65 -0.21
CA LYS A 155 -13.59 5.33 -0.78
C LYS A 155 -12.54 5.44 0.31
N GLN A 156 -11.72 4.43 0.45
CA GLN A 156 -10.57 4.43 1.33
C GLN A 156 -9.35 4.92 0.57
N ILE A 157 -8.69 5.93 1.10
CA ILE A 157 -7.50 6.54 0.51
C ILE A 157 -6.27 6.02 1.25
N PHE A 158 -5.28 5.62 0.47
CA PHE A 158 -3.91 5.35 0.89
C PHE A 158 -2.98 6.19 0.01
N PRO A 159 -1.94 6.85 0.55
CA PRO A 159 -1.11 7.75 -0.24
C PRO A 159 -0.31 6.97 -1.29
N ARG A 160 -0.11 7.55 -2.47
CA ARG A 160 0.91 7.05 -3.41
C ARG A 160 2.30 7.39 -2.87
N TYR A 161 3.32 6.65 -3.29
CA TYR A 161 4.68 6.84 -2.78
C TYR A 161 5.17 8.29 -2.95
N HIS A 162 5.02 8.86 -4.14
CA HIS A 162 5.48 10.23 -4.43
C HIS A 162 4.71 11.28 -3.60
N GLN A 163 3.41 11.08 -3.35
CA GLN A 163 2.62 11.98 -2.50
C GLN A 163 3.12 11.95 -1.05
N LEU A 164 3.32 10.73 -0.51
CA LEU A 164 3.87 10.53 0.84
C LEU A 164 5.28 11.16 0.97
N SER A 165 6.14 10.91 -0.01
CA SER A 165 7.51 11.41 -0.04
C SER A 165 7.55 12.94 -0.06
N VAL A 166 6.78 13.57 -0.95
CA VAL A 166 6.72 15.04 -1.06
C VAL A 166 6.24 15.69 0.23
N VAL A 167 5.15 15.19 0.82
CA VAL A 167 4.65 15.79 2.08
C VAL A 167 5.68 15.65 3.20
N ARG A 168 6.35 14.50 3.31
CA ARG A 168 7.41 14.28 4.30
C ARG A 168 8.60 15.21 4.09
N MET A 169 9.03 15.42 2.85
CA MET A 169 10.11 16.35 2.50
C MET A 169 9.74 17.79 2.86
N LEU A 170 8.53 18.24 2.51
CA LEU A 170 8.02 19.56 2.84
C LEU A 170 7.96 19.79 4.35
N LEU A 171 7.45 18.82 5.12
CA LEU A 171 7.38 18.92 6.58
C LEU A 171 8.77 18.94 7.22
N ALA A 172 9.71 18.18 6.69
CA ALA A 172 11.09 18.16 7.18
C ALA A 172 11.79 19.52 6.92
N ASP A 173 11.64 20.07 5.72
CA ASP A 173 12.22 21.36 5.38
C ASP A 173 11.56 22.51 6.16
N ALA A 174 10.22 22.55 6.24
CA ALA A 174 9.50 23.58 6.98
C ALA A 174 9.87 23.63 8.47
N ARG A 175 10.22 22.50 9.08
CA ARG A 175 10.73 22.44 10.47
C ARG A 175 12.08 23.11 10.63
N VAL A 176 12.91 23.11 9.59
CA VAL A 176 14.25 23.70 9.60
C VAL A 176 14.22 25.15 9.14
N SER A 177 13.53 25.41 8.02
CA SER A 177 13.53 26.72 7.35
C SER A 177 12.49 27.69 7.94
N GLY A 178 11.51 27.18 8.71
CA GLY A 178 10.45 27.99 9.29
C GLY A 178 9.41 28.45 8.25
N VAL A 179 8.64 29.49 8.60
CA VAL A 179 7.58 30.04 7.75
C VAL A 179 8.14 31.06 6.72
N GLY A 180 7.48 31.21 5.59
CA GLY A 180 7.82 32.20 4.55
C GLY A 180 8.60 31.63 3.36
N VAL A 181 8.90 30.33 3.35
CA VAL A 181 9.49 29.65 2.19
C VAL A 181 8.40 29.27 1.19
N HIS A 182 8.67 29.51 -0.09
CA HIS A 182 7.80 29.12 -1.19
C HIS A 182 8.31 27.83 -1.83
N TYR A 183 7.42 26.84 -2.00
CA TYR A 183 7.75 25.56 -2.61
C TYR A 183 7.05 25.41 -3.96
N LEU A 184 7.78 24.92 -4.95
CA LEU A 184 7.21 24.46 -6.21
C LEU A 184 7.25 22.95 -6.25
N ILE A 185 6.08 22.31 -6.33
CA ILE A 185 5.95 20.85 -6.47
C ILE A 185 5.53 20.56 -7.89
N GLN A 186 6.39 19.85 -8.61
CA GLN A 186 6.11 19.44 -9.98
C GLN A 186 6.00 17.92 -10.05
N HIS A 187 4.85 17.45 -10.51
CA HIS A 187 4.61 16.02 -10.82
C HIS A 187 4.26 15.89 -12.30
N SER A 188 4.56 14.72 -12.87
CA SER A 188 4.11 14.37 -14.22
C SER A 188 2.59 14.22 -14.26
N ALA A 189 1.97 14.47 -15.41
CA ALA A 189 0.53 14.27 -15.58
C ALA A 189 0.16 12.81 -15.28
N GLY A 190 -0.85 12.62 -14.42
CA GLY A 190 -1.35 11.30 -14.03
C GLY A 190 -0.60 10.63 -12.87
N SER A 191 0.33 11.33 -12.24
CA SER A 191 1.01 10.85 -11.02
C SER A 191 0.14 10.99 -9.75
#